data_1838630d29513f31b6e0f0f2cfe36c9d
#
_entry.id   1838630d29513f31b6e0f0f2cfe36c9d
#
_cell.length_a   1.000
_cell.length_b   1.000
_cell.length_c   1.000
_cell.angle_alpha   90.00
_cell.angle_beta   90.00
_cell.angle_gamma   90.00
#
_symmetry.space_group_name_H-M   'P 1'
#
loop_
_entity.id
_entity.type
_entity.pdbx_description
1 polymer ?
#
loop_
_entity_poly.entity_id
_entity_poly.type
_entity_poly.pdbx_seq_one_letter_code
_entity_poly.pdbx_strand_id
1 'polypeptide(L)'
;KTTVMTKFRIEGSSFRDRSGFLFFHEKSLYRAINFSYKEEYDYLISSGLYKKLTELHLLISHTEMENLEIGCNYYKIIKPELISFISYPYEWSFSQLKDAALTTLEIQKTAMKYGMTLKDASAFNVQFYNGKPIFIDTLSFEKYNEGQIWKPYRQFCQHFLAPLALMSKKDIRLGSLSKTFIDGIPLDLTAKLLPKTTFSNFGIAAHIHAHSKSQKHYENKDVKIKERTMPKRSFEGLVDNLHSS
;
A
#
# COMPACT_ATOMS: atom_id res chain seq x y z
N LYS A 1 13.12 32.43 -32.32
CA LYS A 1 13.46 31.26 -31.48
C LYS A 1 12.12 30.62 -31.07
N THR A 2 11.80 29.52 -31.75
CA THR A 2 10.58 28.74 -31.49
C THR A 2 10.85 27.93 -30.22
N THR A 3 10.25 28.33 -29.11
CA THR A 3 10.25 27.55 -27.86
C THR A 3 9.46 26.30 -28.14
N VAL A 4 10.11 25.17 -28.35
CA VAL A 4 9.47 23.86 -28.39
C VAL A 4 8.93 23.60 -26.99
N MET A 5 7.64 23.80 -26.79
CA MET A 5 6.96 23.31 -25.60
C MET A 5 7.10 21.79 -25.57
N THR A 6 8.03 21.30 -24.81
CA THR A 6 8.18 19.85 -24.55
C THR A 6 6.90 19.38 -23.87
N LYS A 7 6.09 18.59 -24.62
CA LYS A 7 4.81 18.08 -24.14
C LYS A 7 5.06 17.12 -22.98
N PHE A 8 4.79 17.53 -21.74
CA PHE A 8 4.59 16.59 -20.66
C PHE A 8 3.13 16.12 -20.64
N ARG A 9 2.91 14.84 -20.33
CA ARG A 9 1.59 14.23 -20.24
C ARG A 9 1.41 13.67 -18.84
N ILE A 10 0.44 14.19 -18.09
CA ILE A 10 0.08 13.66 -16.76
C ILE A 10 -0.53 12.26 -16.95
N GLU A 11 -0.09 11.32 -16.14
CA GLU A 11 -0.66 9.97 -16.08
C GLU A 11 -1.94 9.97 -15.24
N GLY A 12 -3.07 9.59 -15.87
CA GLY A 12 -4.40 9.69 -15.26
C GLY A 12 -4.58 8.84 -14.00
N SER A 13 -3.81 7.78 -13.83
CA SER A 13 -3.86 6.90 -12.64
C SER A 13 -3.45 7.61 -11.34
N SER A 14 -2.64 8.67 -11.42
CA SER A 14 -2.16 9.44 -10.27
C SER A 14 -3.04 10.64 -9.88
N PHE A 15 -4.17 10.85 -10.55
CA PHE A 15 -5.05 12.02 -10.37
C PHE A 15 -5.55 12.22 -8.92
N ARG A 16 -5.74 11.14 -8.17
CA ARG A 16 -6.27 11.20 -6.79
C ARG A 16 -5.21 11.35 -5.70
N ASP A 17 -3.93 11.20 -6.04
CA ASP A 17 -2.85 11.32 -5.06
C ASP A 17 -2.54 12.78 -4.73
N ARG A 18 -2.84 13.18 -3.50
CA ARG A 18 -2.52 14.54 -3.00
C ARG A 18 -1.03 14.76 -2.74
N SER A 19 -0.25 13.70 -2.65
CA SER A 19 1.19 13.74 -2.36
C SER A 19 2.02 14.05 -3.59
N GLY A 20 1.51 13.73 -4.79
CA GLY A 20 2.21 13.94 -6.05
C GLY A 20 1.47 13.33 -7.23
N PHE A 21 2.05 13.44 -8.42
CA PHE A 21 1.46 12.88 -9.64
C PHE A 21 2.54 12.34 -10.57
N LEU A 22 2.17 11.33 -11.35
CA LEU A 22 3.02 10.75 -12.40
C LEU A 22 2.85 11.50 -13.70
N PHE A 23 3.92 11.67 -14.44
CA PHE A 23 3.88 12.25 -15.77
C PHE A 23 4.99 11.70 -16.67
N PHE A 24 4.72 11.74 -17.97
CA PHE A 24 5.72 11.47 -18.99
C PHE A 24 6.29 12.78 -19.51
N HIS A 25 7.60 12.85 -19.56
CA HIS A 25 8.36 13.88 -20.27
C HIS A 25 9.27 13.19 -21.28
N GLU A 26 9.13 13.57 -22.55
CA GLU A 26 9.71 12.84 -23.68
C GLU A 26 9.26 11.36 -23.67
N LYS A 27 10.13 10.43 -23.34
CA LYS A 27 9.82 8.98 -23.29
C LYS A 27 10.03 8.39 -21.88
N SER A 28 10.33 9.23 -20.90
CA SER A 28 10.64 8.81 -19.54
C SER A 28 9.50 9.13 -18.59
N LEU A 29 9.28 8.23 -17.61
CA LEU A 29 8.32 8.40 -16.52
C LEU A 29 8.97 9.17 -15.38
N TYR A 30 8.25 10.15 -14.85
CA TYR A 30 8.64 10.95 -13.70
C TYR A 30 7.50 11.04 -12.69
N ARG A 31 7.83 11.38 -11.45
CA ARG A 31 6.85 11.72 -10.42
C ARG A 31 7.19 13.10 -9.84
N ALA A 32 6.23 14.01 -9.89
CA ALA A 32 6.28 15.26 -9.16
C ALA A 32 5.80 15.03 -7.72
N ILE A 33 6.51 15.58 -6.75
CA ILE A 33 6.19 15.55 -5.33
C ILE A 33 5.62 16.92 -4.97
N ASN A 34 4.42 16.96 -4.43
CA ASN A 34 3.76 18.18 -4.02
C ASN A 34 4.36 18.75 -2.73
N PHE A 35 4.26 20.07 -2.51
CA PHE A 35 4.70 20.70 -1.27
C PHE A 35 4.00 20.16 -0.03
N SER A 36 2.77 19.66 -0.18
CA SER A 36 2.02 19.02 0.92
C SER A 36 2.68 17.75 1.45
N TYR A 37 3.56 17.13 0.68
CA TYR A 37 4.28 15.91 1.06
C TYR A 37 5.78 16.16 1.35
N LYS A 38 6.23 17.42 1.30
CA LYS A 38 7.64 17.80 1.48
C LYS A 38 8.24 17.22 2.77
N GLU A 39 7.58 17.43 3.91
CA GLU A 39 8.10 17.02 5.21
C GLU A 39 8.22 15.50 5.35
N GLU A 40 7.25 14.77 4.80
CA GLU A 40 7.25 13.29 4.80
C GLU A 40 8.37 12.75 3.90
N TYR A 41 8.54 13.35 2.72
CA TYR A 41 9.60 12.96 1.79
C TYR A 41 10.98 13.25 2.37
N ASP A 42 11.21 14.45 2.89
CA ASP A 42 12.51 14.82 3.49
C ASP A 42 12.85 13.90 4.66
N TYR A 43 11.85 13.50 5.45
CA TYR A 43 12.04 12.56 6.55
C TYR A 43 12.31 11.14 6.05
N LEU A 44 11.62 10.67 5.01
CA LEU A 44 11.87 9.37 4.38
C LEU A 44 13.33 9.22 3.93
N ILE A 45 13.88 10.29 3.34
CA ILE A 45 15.28 10.31 2.89
C ILE A 45 16.24 10.45 4.08
N SER A 46 16.04 11.44 4.95
CA SER A 46 16.96 11.79 6.05
C SER A 46 17.01 10.74 7.16
N SER A 47 15.92 10.03 7.43
CA SER A 47 15.91 8.92 8.40
C SER A 47 16.73 7.71 7.94
N GLY A 48 17.05 7.61 6.65
CA GLY A 48 17.71 6.46 6.05
C GLY A 48 16.77 5.32 5.66
N LEU A 49 15.45 5.46 5.88
CA LEU A 49 14.47 4.42 5.52
C LEU A 49 14.48 4.12 4.03
N TYR A 50 14.46 5.16 3.18
CA TYR A 50 14.53 4.99 1.72
C TYR A 50 15.73 4.16 1.31
N LYS A 51 16.92 4.53 1.78
CA LYS A 51 18.16 3.80 1.51
C LYS A 51 18.05 2.34 1.96
N LYS A 52 17.55 2.10 3.18
CA LYS A 52 17.40 0.73 3.71
C LYS A 52 16.45 -0.12 2.87
N LEU A 53 15.30 0.42 2.47
CA LEU A 53 14.31 -0.33 1.68
C LEU A 53 14.81 -0.62 0.26
N THR A 54 15.52 0.31 -0.37
CA THR A 54 16.11 0.11 -1.71
C THR A 54 17.27 -0.90 -1.69
N GLU A 55 18.12 -0.87 -0.67
CA GLU A 55 19.19 -1.87 -0.46
C GLU A 55 18.62 -3.29 -0.25
N LEU A 56 17.46 -3.41 0.38
CA LEU A 56 16.75 -4.68 0.56
C LEU A 56 15.91 -5.09 -0.66
N HIS A 57 15.89 -4.29 -1.71
CA HIS A 57 15.02 -4.47 -2.89
C HIS A 57 13.53 -4.57 -2.55
N LEU A 58 13.09 -3.89 -1.49
CA LEU A 58 11.70 -3.82 -1.06
C LEU A 58 10.96 -2.62 -1.66
N LEU A 59 11.67 -1.54 -2.00
CA LEU A 59 11.14 -0.32 -2.61
C LEU A 59 11.87 -0.02 -3.91
N ILE A 60 11.13 0.38 -4.92
CA ILE A 60 11.69 0.81 -6.20
C ILE A 60 12.65 2.00 -6.01
N SER A 61 13.79 1.96 -6.67
CA SER A 61 14.75 3.05 -6.63
C SER A 61 14.31 4.23 -7.50
N HIS A 62 14.77 5.43 -7.14
CA HIS A 62 14.61 6.63 -7.97
C HIS A 62 15.82 7.55 -7.85
N THR A 63 15.95 8.45 -8.79
CA THR A 63 16.89 9.57 -8.75
C THR A 63 16.11 10.88 -8.64
N GLU A 64 16.59 11.82 -7.82
CA GLU A 64 16.06 13.19 -7.81
C GLU A 64 16.52 13.92 -9.05
N MET A 65 15.62 14.69 -9.67
CA MET A 65 15.91 15.45 -10.88
C MET A 65 16.08 16.93 -10.53
N GLU A 66 17.21 17.49 -10.90
CA GLU A 66 17.45 18.92 -10.88
C GLU A 66 17.08 19.50 -12.25
N ASN A 67 16.50 20.69 -12.27
CA ASN A 67 16.28 21.49 -13.50
C ASN A 67 15.23 20.94 -14.51
N LEU A 68 14.26 20.13 -14.08
CA LEU A 68 13.15 19.74 -14.93
C LEU A 68 11.92 20.64 -14.64
N GLU A 69 11.69 21.66 -15.48
CA GLU A 69 10.53 22.55 -15.33
C GLU A 69 9.30 21.99 -16.05
N ILE A 70 8.19 21.83 -15.33
CA ILE A 70 6.92 21.29 -15.86
C ILE A 70 5.76 22.30 -15.81
N GLY A 71 6.06 23.58 -15.55
CA GLY A 71 5.07 24.67 -15.59
C GLY A 71 4.02 24.64 -14.46
N CYS A 72 4.20 23.80 -13.43
CA CYS A 72 3.34 23.78 -12.23
C CYS A 72 4.20 23.79 -10.95
N ASN A 73 3.54 24.11 -9.83
CA ASN A 73 4.23 24.21 -8.54
C ASN A 73 4.38 22.82 -7.91
N TYR A 74 5.61 22.40 -7.63
CA TYR A 74 5.97 21.14 -6.99
C TYR A 74 7.16 21.31 -6.06
N TYR A 75 7.38 20.36 -5.15
CA TYR A 75 8.54 20.38 -4.26
C TYR A 75 9.78 19.78 -4.94
N LYS A 76 9.66 18.57 -5.46
CA LYS A 76 10.72 17.85 -6.18
C LYS A 76 10.15 17.02 -7.32
N ILE A 77 11.02 16.67 -8.26
CA ILE A 77 10.76 15.65 -9.29
C ILE A 77 11.69 14.49 -9.05
N ILE A 78 11.16 13.29 -9.09
CA ILE A 78 11.91 12.04 -9.04
C ILE A 78 11.69 11.26 -10.34
N LYS A 79 12.74 10.55 -10.76
CA LYS A 79 12.70 9.58 -11.86
C LYS A 79 12.83 8.18 -11.27
N PRO A 80 11.74 7.42 -11.15
CA PRO A 80 11.79 6.06 -10.65
C PRO A 80 12.43 5.12 -11.69
N GLU A 81 13.01 4.03 -11.21
CA GLU A 81 13.39 2.92 -12.06
C GLU A 81 12.14 2.34 -12.74
N LEU A 82 12.22 2.09 -14.04
CA LEU A 82 11.07 1.66 -14.83
C LEU A 82 10.92 0.15 -14.77
N ILE A 83 9.73 -0.31 -14.36
CA ILE A 83 9.33 -1.71 -14.46
C ILE A 83 8.76 -1.93 -15.86
N SER A 84 9.38 -2.84 -16.62
CA SER A 84 9.04 -3.08 -18.02
C SER A 84 7.70 -3.76 -18.24
N PHE A 85 7.22 -4.52 -17.26
CA PHE A 85 5.95 -5.24 -17.33
C PHE A 85 5.15 -4.99 -16.05
N ILE A 86 3.94 -4.46 -16.19
CA ILE A 86 3.01 -4.21 -15.09
C ILE A 86 1.98 -5.33 -15.06
N SER A 87 1.82 -5.95 -13.88
CA SER A 87 0.78 -6.93 -13.59
C SER A 87 -0.15 -6.42 -12.50
N TYR A 88 -1.39 -6.85 -12.52
CA TYR A 88 -2.40 -6.41 -11.57
C TYR A 88 -2.67 -7.47 -10.49
N PRO A 89 -3.03 -7.10 -9.25
CA PRO A 89 -3.25 -8.05 -8.15
C PRO A 89 -4.24 -9.17 -8.47
N TYR A 90 -5.22 -8.91 -9.28
CA TYR A 90 -6.23 -9.90 -9.71
C TYR A 90 -5.71 -10.89 -10.79
N GLU A 91 -4.49 -10.69 -11.30
CA GLU A 91 -3.80 -11.60 -12.23
C GLU A 91 -2.81 -12.52 -11.51
N TRP A 92 -2.53 -12.23 -10.22
CA TRP A 92 -1.51 -12.96 -9.49
C TRP A 92 -2.00 -14.31 -8.99
N SER A 93 -1.10 -15.27 -9.02
CA SER A 93 -1.30 -16.56 -8.35
C SER A 93 -1.38 -16.38 -6.83
N PHE A 94 -1.84 -17.41 -6.12
CA PHE A 94 -1.86 -17.42 -4.65
C PHE A 94 -0.48 -17.08 -4.06
N SER A 95 0.59 -17.70 -4.56
CA SER A 95 1.94 -17.46 -4.06
C SER A 95 2.41 -16.03 -4.30
N GLN A 96 2.14 -15.48 -5.48
CA GLN A 96 2.47 -14.08 -5.78
C GLN A 96 1.73 -13.11 -4.86
N LEU A 97 0.42 -13.31 -4.66
CA LEU A 97 -0.36 -12.46 -3.77
C LEU A 97 0.12 -12.57 -2.32
N LYS A 98 0.48 -13.78 -1.86
CA LYS A 98 1.06 -14.02 -0.54
C LYS A 98 2.41 -13.30 -0.39
N ASP A 99 3.30 -13.43 -1.37
CA ASP A 99 4.62 -12.79 -1.33
C ASP A 99 4.50 -11.27 -1.32
N ALA A 100 3.56 -10.70 -2.08
CA ALA A 100 3.25 -9.27 -2.07
C ALA A 100 2.73 -8.80 -0.70
N ALA A 101 1.87 -9.61 -0.05
CA ALA A 101 1.39 -9.33 1.31
C ALA A 101 2.54 -9.32 2.32
N LEU A 102 3.39 -10.34 2.30
CA LEU A 102 4.54 -10.47 3.20
C LEU A 102 5.54 -9.32 2.99
N THR A 103 5.79 -8.93 1.74
CA THR A 103 6.63 -7.77 1.40
C THR A 103 6.06 -6.47 1.97
N THR A 104 4.76 -6.24 1.85
CA THR A 104 4.10 -5.06 2.42
C THR A 104 4.23 -5.00 3.94
N LEU A 105 4.09 -6.14 4.63
CA LEU A 105 4.27 -6.22 6.09
C LEU A 105 5.73 -6.03 6.50
N GLU A 106 6.69 -6.56 5.74
CA GLU A 106 8.13 -6.35 5.99
C GLU A 106 8.52 -4.88 5.84
N ILE A 107 7.97 -4.19 4.82
CA ILE A 107 8.14 -2.75 4.64
C ILE A 107 7.56 -2.00 5.83
N GLN A 108 6.35 -2.35 6.29
CA GLN A 108 5.72 -1.74 7.45
C GLN A 108 6.56 -1.91 8.72
N LYS A 109 7.07 -3.13 8.99
CA LYS A 109 7.96 -3.39 10.14
C LYS A 109 9.24 -2.59 10.05
N THR A 110 9.83 -2.51 8.86
CA THR A 110 11.05 -1.73 8.64
C THR A 110 10.78 -0.25 8.83
N ALA A 111 9.70 0.29 8.26
CA ALA A 111 9.34 1.70 8.40
C ALA A 111 9.20 2.12 9.87
N MET A 112 8.58 1.30 10.72
CA MET A 112 8.43 1.60 12.16
C MET A 112 9.75 1.70 12.91
N LYS A 113 10.79 0.98 12.49
CA LYS A 113 12.14 1.10 13.08
C LYS A 113 12.79 2.45 12.77
N TYR A 114 12.36 3.10 11.69
CA TYR A 114 12.84 4.41 11.24
C TYR A 114 11.87 5.55 11.57
N GLY A 115 10.87 5.32 12.44
CA GLY A 115 9.90 6.34 12.85
C GLY A 115 8.87 6.69 11.78
N MET A 116 8.62 5.80 10.83
CA MET A 116 7.62 5.95 9.78
C MET A 116 6.62 4.80 9.76
N THR A 117 5.55 4.96 8.99
CA THR A 117 4.52 3.95 8.76
C THR A 117 3.97 4.09 7.34
N LEU A 118 3.42 3.03 6.79
CA LEU A 118 2.64 3.11 5.55
C LEU A 118 1.29 3.80 5.83
N LYS A 119 0.92 4.76 5.00
CA LYS A 119 -0.41 5.37 4.95
C LYS A 119 -1.31 4.73 3.89
N ASP A 120 -0.73 3.93 2.99
CA ASP A 120 -1.41 3.15 1.96
C ASP A 120 -0.76 1.77 1.84
N ALA A 121 -1.55 0.70 1.95
CA ALA A 121 -1.13 -0.70 1.85
C ALA A 121 -1.97 -1.44 0.80
N SER A 122 -2.30 -0.77 -0.29
CA SER A 122 -2.96 -1.38 -1.45
C SER A 122 -2.06 -2.39 -2.13
N ALA A 123 -2.62 -3.49 -2.62
CA ALA A 123 -1.89 -4.44 -3.45
C ALA A 123 -1.43 -3.83 -4.78
N PHE A 124 -2.07 -2.76 -5.24
CA PHE A 124 -1.66 -2.02 -6.44
C PHE A 124 -0.34 -1.26 -6.27
N ASN A 125 0.13 -1.07 -5.02
CA ASN A 125 1.43 -0.48 -4.73
C ASN A 125 2.58 -1.49 -4.80
N VAL A 126 2.31 -2.76 -5.14
CA VAL A 126 3.31 -3.80 -5.35
C VAL A 126 3.35 -4.19 -6.82
N GLN A 127 4.54 -4.47 -7.33
CA GLN A 127 4.78 -5.05 -8.65
C GLN A 127 5.77 -6.20 -8.54
N PHE A 128 5.86 -7.01 -9.59
CA PHE A 128 6.87 -8.05 -9.69
C PHE A 128 8.02 -7.57 -10.58
N TYR A 129 9.21 -7.47 -9.99
CA TYR A 129 10.43 -7.05 -10.66
C TYR A 129 11.51 -8.12 -10.46
N ASN A 130 12.06 -8.64 -11.57
CA ASN A 130 13.01 -9.75 -11.54
C ASN A 130 12.51 -10.98 -10.74
N GLY A 131 11.21 -11.29 -10.84
CA GLY A 131 10.58 -12.42 -10.18
C GLY A 131 10.30 -12.23 -8.67
N LYS A 132 10.54 -11.03 -8.12
CA LYS A 132 10.29 -10.71 -6.72
C LYS A 132 9.31 -9.55 -6.57
N PRO A 133 8.48 -9.54 -5.52
CA PRO A 133 7.61 -8.39 -5.25
C PRO A 133 8.45 -7.20 -4.79
N ILE A 134 8.12 -6.02 -5.32
CA ILE A 134 8.72 -4.74 -4.99
C ILE A 134 7.63 -3.68 -4.84
N PHE A 135 7.71 -2.86 -3.81
CA PHE A 135 6.81 -1.74 -3.59
C PHE A 135 7.17 -0.58 -4.51
N ILE A 136 6.20 0.03 -5.19
CA ILE A 136 6.45 1.03 -6.21
C ILE A 136 6.04 2.45 -5.83
N ASP A 137 5.32 2.62 -4.72
CA ASP A 137 4.84 3.93 -4.31
C ASP A 137 5.69 4.55 -3.18
N THR A 138 6.70 5.33 -3.57
CA THR A 138 7.57 6.07 -2.66
C THR A 138 6.79 7.08 -1.78
N LEU A 139 5.61 7.53 -2.22
CA LEU A 139 4.82 8.52 -1.49
C LEU A 139 3.76 7.91 -0.56
N SER A 140 3.82 6.61 -0.31
CA SER A 140 2.92 5.89 0.60
C SER A 140 3.38 5.87 2.07
N PHE A 141 4.40 6.62 2.43
CA PHE A 141 4.91 6.70 3.80
C PHE A 141 4.46 7.98 4.52
N GLU A 142 4.29 7.90 5.83
CA GLU A 142 4.10 9.06 6.71
C GLU A 142 4.90 8.88 8.01
N LYS A 143 5.19 9.97 8.73
CA LYS A 143 5.80 9.90 10.06
C LYS A 143 4.86 9.17 11.02
N TYR A 144 5.43 8.23 11.80
CA TYR A 144 4.67 7.54 12.83
C TYR A 144 4.49 8.46 14.06
N ASN A 145 3.25 8.58 14.51
CA ASN A 145 2.93 9.26 15.75
C ASN A 145 2.52 8.23 16.82
N GLU A 146 3.08 8.33 18.02
CA GLU A 146 2.74 7.41 19.12
C GLU A 146 1.25 7.44 19.42
N GLY A 147 0.68 6.26 19.57
CA GLY A 147 -0.77 6.10 19.74
C GLY A 147 -1.57 6.01 18.44
N GLN A 148 -0.95 6.24 17.29
CA GLN A 148 -1.61 6.15 15.99
C GLN A 148 -1.98 4.70 15.67
N ILE A 149 -3.22 4.48 15.19
CA ILE A 149 -3.62 3.20 14.58
C ILE A 149 -3.05 3.09 13.16
N TRP A 150 -2.81 1.87 12.71
CA TRP A 150 -2.41 1.65 11.32
C TRP A 150 -3.59 1.96 10.37
N LYS A 151 -3.55 3.13 9.75
CA LYS A 151 -4.62 3.62 8.88
C LYS A 151 -5.00 2.62 7.77
N PRO A 152 -4.06 2.03 7.01
CA PRO A 152 -4.39 1.11 5.93
C PRO A 152 -4.63 -0.34 6.38
N TYR A 153 -4.78 -0.61 7.68
CA TYR A 153 -5.02 -1.96 8.20
C TYR A 153 -6.21 -2.66 7.51
N ARG A 154 -7.35 -1.96 7.40
CA ARG A 154 -8.53 -2.50 6.72
C ARG A 154 -8.24 -2.75 5.25
N GLN A 155 -7.58 -1.82 4.59
CA GLN A 155 -7.18 -1.93 3.18
C GLN A 155 -6.28 -3.15 2.99
N PHE A 156 -5.26 -3.35 3.83
CA PHE A 156 -4.42 -4.54 3.80
C PHE A 156 -5.24 -5.83 3.93
N CYS A 157 -6.15 -5.89 4.89
CA CYS A 157 -7.01 -7.07 5.07
C CYS A 157 -7.90 -7.33 3.83
N GLN A 158 -8.42 -6.31 3.20
CA GLN A 158 -9.29 -6.43 2.02
C GLN A 158 -8.54 -6.80 0.75
N HIS A 159 -7.32 -6.25 0.56
CA HIS A 159 -6.51 -6.49 -0.64
C HIS A 159 -5.71 -7.79 -0.59
N PHE A 160 -5.28 -8.23 0.59
CA PHE A 160 -4.40 -9.38 0.73
C PHE A 160 -5.03 -10.52 1.53
N LEU A 161 -5.41 -10.28 2.78
CA LEU A 161 -5.85 -11.35 3.67
C LEU A 161 -7.17 -11.98 3.21
N ALA A 162 -8.13 -11.18 2.77
CA ALA A 162 -9.43 -11.67 2.31
C ALA A 162 -9.31 -12.61 1.10
N PRO A 163 -8.68 -12.22 -0.03
CA PRO A 163 -8.51 -13.14 -1.15
C PRO A 163 -7.66 -14.37 -0.79
N LEU A 164 -6.56 -14.23 -0.02
CA LEU A 164 -5.74 -15.36 0.41
C LEU A 164 -6.53 -16.34 1.27
N ALA A 165 -7.34 -15.86 2.22
CA ALA A 165 -8.19 -16.72 3.04
C ALA A 165 -9.24 -17.47 2.20
N LEU A 166 -9.89 -16.79 1.25
CA LEU A 166 -10.86 -17.41 0.35
C LEU A 166 -10.21 -18.47 -0.55
N MET A 167 -9.08 -18.14 -1.16
CA MET A 167 -8.34 -19.06 -2.03
C MET A 167 -7.85 -20.29 -1.29
N SER A 168 -7.35 -20.15 -0.05
CA SER A 168 -6.78 -21.26 0.73
C SER A 168 -7.82 -22.09 1.49
N LYS A 169 -8.92 -21.50 1.95
CA LYS A 169 -9.88 -22.16 2.84
C LYS A 169 -11.18 -22.54 2.16
N LYS A 170 -11.46 -22.01 0.97
CA LYS A 170 -12.70 -22.29 0.25
C LYS A 170 -12.46 -22.80 -1.16
N ASP A 171 -11.94 -21.98 -2.04
CA ASP A 171 -11.69 -22.34 -3.45
C ASP A 171 -10.70 -21.34 -4.07
N ILE A 172 -9.67 -21.85 -4.73
CA ILE A 172 -8.63 -21.04 -5.39
C ILE A 172 -9.21 -20.06 -6.42
N ARG A 173 -10.32 -20.39 -7.06
CA ARG A 173 -10.99 -19.55 -8.05
C ARG A 173 -11.58 -18.27 -7.48
N LEU A 174 -11.78 -18.22 -6.16
CA LEU A 174 -12.31 -17.02 -5.48
C LEU A 174 -11.32 -15.85 -5.47
N GLY A 175 -10.05 -16.07 -5.81
CA GLY A 175 -9.11 -14.98 -6.09
C GLY A 175 -9.60 -14.03 -7.19
N SER A 176 -10.42 -14.53 -8.14
CA SER A 176 -11.03 -13.71 -9.20
C SER A 176 -11.96 -12.61 -8.68
N LEU A 177 -12.45 -12.68 -7.43
CA LEU A 177 -13.23 -11.61 -6.82
C LEU A 177 -12.44 -10.30 -6.72
N SER A 178 -11.12 -10.34 -6.64
CA SER A 178 -10.28 -9.14 -6.64
C SER A 178 -10.41 -8.31 -7.92
N LYS A 179 -10.85 -8.91 -9.03
CA LYS A 179 -11.15 -8.21 -10.28
C LYS A 179 -12.45 -7.38 -10.18
N THR A 180 -13.44 -7.88 -9.45
CA THR A 180 -14.71 -7.18 -9.21
C THR A 180 -14.58 -6.13 -8.12
N PHE A 181 -13.83 -6.45 -7.06
CA PHE A 181 -13.61 -5.59 -5.91
C PHE A 181 -12.20 -4.98 -5.97
N ILE A 182 -12.02 -3.99 -6.84
CA ILE A 182 -10.71 -3.34 -7.06
C ILE A 182 -10.20 -2.63 -5.79
N ASP A 183 -11.11 -2.07 -4.98
CA ASP A 183 -10.78 -1.42 -3.70
C ASP A 183 -10.64 -2.44 -2.54
N GLY A 184 -10.52 -3.73 -2.87
CA GLY A 184 -10.39 -4.84 -1.93
C GLY A 184 -11.70 -5.56 -1.63
N ILE A 185 -11.63 -6.89 -1.38
CA ILE A 185 -12.81 -7.72 -1.13
C ILE A 185 -13.41 -7.34 0.23
N PRO A 186 -14.71 -6.99 0.33
CA PRO A 186 -15.36 -6.63 1.58
C PRO A 186 -15.25 -7.74 2.63
N LEU A 187 -14.85 -7.40 3.86
CA LEU A 187 -14.61 -8.40 4.92
C LEU A 187 -15.88 -9.09 5.37
N ASP A 188 -17.02 -8.43 5.28
CA ASP A 188 -18.32 -9.05 5.62
C ASP A 188 -18.75 -10.10 4.58
N LEU A 189 -18.47 -9.85 3.28
CA LEU A 189 -18.66 -10.83 2.22
C LEU A 189 -17.70 -12.00 2.40
N THR A 190 -16.41 -11.71 2.66
CA THR A 190 -15.39 -12.72 2.94
C THR A 190 -15.79 -13.62 4.09
N ALA A 191 -16.24 -13.05 5.22
CA ALA A 191 -16.69 -13.79 6.39
C ALA A 191 -17.89 -14.71 6.12
N LYS A 192 -18.81 -14.31 5.23
CA LYS A 192 -19.96 -15.13 4.80
C LYS A 192 -19.56 -16.31 3.91
N LEU A 193 -18.55 -16.12 3.07
CA LEU A 193 -18.08 -17.13 2.12
C LEU A 193 -17.16 -18.17 2.77
N LEU A 194 -16.44 -17.80 3.82
CA LEU A 194 -15.50 -18.68 4.52
C LEU A 194 -16.24 -19.80 5.27
N PRO A 195 -15.65 -21.03 5.31
CA PRO A 195 -16.17 -22.13 6.12
C PRO A 195 -16.17 -21.78 7.60
N LYS A 196 -17.16 -22.29 8.37
CA LYS A 196 -17.22 -22.08 9.83
C LYS A 196 -15.98 -22.59 10.57
N THR A 197 -15.29 -23.59 10.03
CA THR A 197 -14.01 -24.10 10.57
C THR A 197 -12.93 -23.02 10.68
N THR A 198 -13.02 -21.93 9.90
CA THR A 198 -12.05 -20.82 9.97
C THR A 198 -12.13 -20.00 11.25
N PHE A 199 -13.18 -20.18 12.08
CA PHE A 199 -13.22 -19.60 13.43
C PHE A 199 -12.15 -20.15 14.38
N SER A 200 -11.64 -21.35 14.13
CA SER A 200 -10.51 -21.92 14.89
C SER A 200 -9.15 -21.38 14.47
N ASN A 201 -9.05 -20.71 13.32
CA ASN A 201 -7.84 -20.02 12.89
C ASN A 201 -7.82 -18.61 13.49
N PHE A 202 -6.90 -18.35 14.41
CA PHE A 202 -6.86 -17.09 15.18
C PHE A 202 -6.75 -15.85 14.27
N GLY A 203 -5.89 -15.88 13.26
CA GLY A 203 -5.70 -14.76 12.34
C GLY A 203 -6.98 -14.44 11.55
N ILE A 204 -7.60 -15.44 10.92
CA ILE A 204 -8.85 -15.27 10.18
C ILE A 204 -9.98 -14.84 11.12
N ALA A 205 -10.06 -15.44 12.31
CA ALA A 205 -11.09 -15.08 13.29
C ALA A 205 -10.96 -13.61 13.74
N ALA A 206 -9.75 -13.15 14.05
CA ALA A 206 -9.49 -11.79 14.50
C ALA A 206 -9.63 -10.75 13.37
N HIS A 207 -9.01 -11.00 12.21
CA HIS A 207 -8.88 -9.98 11.16
C HIS A 207 -10.03 -9.99 10.15
N ILE A 208 -10.79 -11.07 10.04
CA ILE A 208 -11.93 -11.15 9.13
C ILE A 208 -13.25 -11.23 9.92
N HIS A 209 -13.44 -12.27 10.74
CA HIS A 209 -14.74 -12.49 11.39
C HIS A 209 -15.08 -11.43 12.43
N ALA A 210 -14.14 -11.05 13.31
CA ALA A 210 -14.38 -10.02 14.32
C ALA A 210 -14.55 -8.63 13.68
N HIS A 211 -13.77 -8.31 12.64
CA HIS A 211 -13.91 -7.06 11.90
C HIS A 211 -15.26 -6.94 11.19
N SER A 212 -15.73 -7.99 10.55
CA SER A 212 -17.05 -8.05 9.93
C SER A 212 -18.19 -7.78 10.92
N LYS A 213 -18.10 -8.32 12.12
CA LYS A 213 -19.09 -8.06 13.19
C LYS A 213 -19.07 -6.62 13.68
N SER A 214 -17.86 -6.06 13.87
CA SER A 214 -17.69 -4.68 14.30
C SER A 214 -18.26 -3.69 13.28
N GLN A 215 -18.01 -3.90 11.99
CA GLN A 215 -18.53 -3.04 10.93
C GLN A 215 -20.05 -2.97 10.93
N LYS A 216 -20.75 -4.11 11.00
CA LYS A 216 -22.22 -4.15 11.08
C LYS A 216 -22.79 -3.45 12.32
N HIS A 217 -22.06 -3.50 13.44
CA HIS A 217 -22.51 -2.84 14.68
C HIS A 217 -22.45 -1.31 14.57
N TYR A 218 -21.47 -0.77 13.82
CA TYR A 218 -21.30 0.68 13.62
C TYR A 218 -22.15 1.24 12.48
N GLU A 219 -22.49 0.47 11.46
CA GLU A 219 -23.40 0.88 10.37
C GLU A 219 -24.83 1.15 10.88
N ASN A 220 -25.21 0.55 12.01
CA ASN A 220 -26.54 0.67 12.59
C ASN A 220 -26.66 1.65 13.77
N LYS A 221 -25.64 2.43 14.10
CA LYS A 221 -25.67 3.37 15.22
C LYS A 221 -24.88 4.64 14.88
N ASP A 222 -25.50 5.80 15.14
CA ASP A 222 -24.81 7.10 15.27
C ASP A 222 -23.88 7.10 16.50
N VAL A 223 -22.78 6.34 16.41
CA VAL A 223 -21.80 6.24 17.49
C VAL A 223 -20.72 7.27 17.26
N LYS A 224 -20.56 8.22 18.18
CA LYS A 224 -19.35 9.07 18.27
C LYS A 224 -18.13 8.15 18.33
N ILE A 225 -17.32 8.20 17.26
CA ILE A 225 -16.07 7.43 17.17
C ILE A 225 -15.14 8.00 18.26
N LYS A 226 -14.95 7.27 19.37
CA LYS A 226 -13.84 7.55 20.27
C LYS A 226 -12.54 7.32 19.50
N GLU A 227 -11.66 8.31 19.49
CA GLU A 227 -10.31 8.14 18.98
C GLU A 227 -9.66 6.94 19.69
N ARG A 228 -9.46 5.87 18.95
CA ARG A 228 -8.76 4.68 19.47
C ARG A 228 -7.27 4.93 19.34
N THR A 229 -6.56 4.87 20.44
CA THR A 229 -5.11 4.90 20.45
C THR A 229 -4.55 3.48 20.52
N MET A 230 -3.44 3.25 19.85
CA MET A 230 -2.74 1.96 19.82
C MET A 230 -1.26 2.18 20.18
N PRO A 231 -0.78 1.73 21.36
CA PRO A 231 0.63 1.79 21.68
C PRO A 231 1.49 1.09 20.61
N LYS A 232 2.71 1.60 20.38
CA LYS A 232 3.62 1.07 19.35
C LYS A 232 3.80 -0.45 19.43
N ARG A 233 3.99 -0.99 20.65
CA ARG A 233 4.11 -2.46 20.86
C ARG A 233 2.89 -3.23 20.41
N SER A 234 1.68 -2.69 20.61
CA SER A 234 0.44 -3.32 20.14
C SER A 234 0.31 -3.25 18.64
N PHE A 235 0.78 -2.16 18.03
CA PHE A 235 0.84 -2.03 16.59
C PHE A 235 1.82 -3.04 15.97
N GLU A 236 3.03 -3.16 16.50
CA GLU A 236 4.01 -4.17 16.09
C GLU A 236 3.43 -5.59 16.20
N GLY A 237 2.78 -5.90 17.33
CA GLY A 237 2.08 -7.17 17.53
C GLY A 237 0.94 -7.42 16.53
N LEU A 238 0.22 -6.40 16.10
CA LEU A 238 -0.78 -6.50 15.04
C LEU A 238 -0.15 -6.92 13.70
N VAL A 239 0.95 -6.26 13.33
CA VAL A 239 1.68 -6.56 12.08
C VAL A 239 2.28 -7.98 12.12
N ASP A 240 2.83 -8.40 13.27
CA ASP A 240 3.34 -9.77 13.47
C ASP A 240 2.24 -10.83 13.37
N ASN A 241 1.06 -10.53 13.91
CA ASN A 241 -0.09 -11.44 13.81
C ASN A 241 -0.56 -11.58 12.37
N LEU A 242 -0.66 -10.47 11.62
CA LEU A 242 -0.99 -10.50 10.19
C LEU A 242 0.04 -11.32 9.38
N HIS A 243 1.32 -11.19 9.71
CA HIS A 243 2.39 -11.93 9.05
C HIS A 243 2.27 -13.45 9.27
N SER A 244 1.75 -13.87 10.42
CA SER A 244 1.60 -15.28 10.81
C SER A 244 0.25 -15.89 10.41
N SER A 245 -0.69 -15.08 9.90
CA SER A 245 -2.06 -15.51 9.55
C SER A 245 -2.13 -16.18 8.20
#